data_2063bcc9aecd32e0543a5d59c2454e4c
#
_entry.id   2063bcc9aecd32e0543a5d59c2454e4c
#
_cell.length_a   1.000
_cell.length_b   1.000
_cell.length_c   1.000
_cell.angle_alpha   90.00
_cell.angle_beta   90.00
_cell.angle_gamma   90.00
#
_symmetry.space_group_name_H-M   'P 1'
#
loop_
_entity.id
_entity.type
_entity.pdbx_description
1 polymer ?
#
loop_
_entity_poly.entity_id
_entity_poly.type
_entity_poly.pdbx_seq_one_letter_code
_entity_poly.pdbx_strand_id
1 'polypeptide(L)'
;MRAVFDTNIFISALAIPGRRAETALLKVAEGGLQLAISQAIIHEVLDVLARKFDRNPEELSRVAVYLSELAEVVTPRRRLKVLRDEPDNRILECAATAKAEVIVTGDQAMLALGEYRGIRILSLKDFLAGVFP
;
A
#
# COMPACT_ATOMS: atom_id res chain seq x y z
N MET A 1 0.99 15.13 2.86
CA MET A 1 0.75 14.30 1.67
C MET A 1 0.12 12.97 2.06
N ARG A 2 -0.85 12.53 1.30
CA ARG A 2 -1.57 11.30 1.55
C ARG A 2 -1.24 10.26 0.48
N ALA A 3 -0.86 9.06 0.90
CA ALA A 3 -0.41 8.00 0.01
C ALA A 3 -1.12 6.68 0.30
N VAL A 4 -1.18 5.82 -0.72
CA VAL A 4 -1.60 4.43 -0.58
C VAL A 4 -0.47 3.57 -1.12
N PHE A 5 -0.08 2.55 -0.36
CA PHE A 5 0.95 1.61 -0.78
C PHE A 5 0.30 0.32 -1.25
N ASP A 6 0.78 -0.20 -2.37
CA ASP A 6 0.40 -1.52 -2.85
C ASP A 6 0.82 -2.59 -1.83
N THR A 7 0.09 -3.67 -1.79
CA THR A 7 0.34 -4.81 -0.90
C THR A 7 1.81 -5.22 -0.89
N ASN A 8 2.45 -5.29 -2.07
CA ASN A 8 3.83 -5.74 -2.17
C ASN A 8 4.83 -4.81 -1.47
N ILE A 9 4.50 -3.54 -1.31
CA ILE A 9 5.35 -2.61 -0.56
C ILE A 9 5.37 -3.03 0.91
N PHE A 10 4.19 -3.32 1.47
CA PHE A 10 4.10 -3.80 2.86
C PHE A 10 4.82 -5.13 3.05
N ILE A 11 4.63 -6.07 2.11
CA ILE A 11 5.27 -7.39 2.19
C ILE A 11 6.79 -7.23 2.19
N SER A 12 7.32 -6.42 1.28
CA SER A 12 8.75 -6.17 1.20
C SER A 12 9.29 -5.57 2.50
N ALA A 13 8.58 -4.60 3.07
CA ALA A 13 9.00 -3.93 4.29
C ALA A 13 8.95 -4.86 5.51
N LEU A 14 7.91 -5.68 5.60
CA LEU A 14 7.67 -6.50 6.80
C LEU A 14 8.39 -7.85 6.78
N ALA A 15 8.61 -8.42 5.60
CA ALA A 15 9.21 -9.74 5.47
C ALA A 15 10.69 -9.71 5.14
N ILE A 16 11.18 -8.62 4.55
CA ILE A 16 12.57 -8.53 4.08
C ILE A 16 13.19 -7.24 4.62
N PRO A 17 13.84 -7.29 5.78
CA PRO A 17 14.43 -6.10 6.39
C PRO A 17 15.56 -5.50 5.54
N GLY A 18 15.80 -4.21 5.71
CA GLY A 18 16.90 -3.49 5.06
C GLY A 18 16.59 -3.01 3.65
N ARG A 19 15.37 -3.18 3.16
CA ARG A 19 14.99 -2.74 1.82
C ARG A 19 14.40 -1.34 1.80
N ARG A 20 14.29 -0.76 0.60
CA ARG A 20 13.69 0.58 0.40
C ARG A 20 12.28 0.70 0.95
N ALA A 21 11.51 -0.40 0.90
CA ALA A 21 10.15 -0.41 1.42
C ALA A 21 10.11 -0.10 2.92
N GLU A 22 11.10 -0.57 3.68
CA GLU A 22 11.21 -0.26 5.10
C GLU A 22 11.41 1.24 5.31
N THR A 23 12.23 1.88 4.47
CA THR A 23 12.45 3.32 4.53
C THR A 23 11.13 4.07 4.32
N ALA A 24 10.29 3.60 3.39
CA ALA A 24 8.98 4.22 3.15
C ALA A 24 8.07 4.13 4.36
N LEU A 25 8.03 2.98 5.03
CA LEU A 25 7.23 2.83 6.26
C LEU A 25 7.77 3.69 7.40
N LEU A 26 9.09 3.85 7.49
CA LEU A 26 9.67 4.73 8.50
C LEU A 26 9.26 6.19 8.30
N LYS A 27 9.15 6.64 7.04
CA LYS A 27 8.66 7.99 6.75
C LYS A 27 7.25 8.21 7.26
N VAL A 28 6.40 7.19 7.16
CA VAL A 28 5.03 7.24 7.71
C VAL A 28 5.08 7.31 9.23
N ALA A 29 5.87 6.44 9.85
CA ALA A 29 5.99 6.37 11.30
C ALA A 29 6.52 7.67 11.89
N GLU A 30 7.40 8.35 11.17
CA GLU A 30 7.98 9.63 11.60
C GLU A 30 7.05 10.82 11.38
N GLY A 31 5.87 10.59 10.79
CA GLY A 31 4.88 11.63 10.60
C GLY A 31 5.06 12.48 9.34
N GLY A 32 6.03 12.14 8.49
CA GLY A 32 6.28 12.88 7.25
C GLY A 32 5.33 12.55 6.11
N LEU A 33 4.49 11.53 6.29
CA LEU A 33 3.60 11.04 5.27
C LEU A 33 2.37 10.45 5.92
N GLN A 34 1.18 10.78 5.41
CA GLN A 34 -0.07 10.18 5.85
C GLN A 34 -0.39 9.00 4.95
N LEU A 35 -0.56 7.84 5.55
CA LEU A 35 -0.85 6.61 4.82
C LEU A 35 -2.31 6.24 4.99
N ALA A 36 -2.96 5.84 3.91
CA ALA A 36 -4.31 5.26 3.95
C ALA A 36 -4.23 3.79 3.55
N ILE A 37 -5.10 2.98 4.14
CA ILE A 37 -5.18 1.56 3.87
C ILE A 37 -6.64 1.13 3.97
N SER A 38 -7.00 0.01 3.33
CA SER A 38 -8.35 -0.54 3.45
C SER A 38 -8.27 -1.94 4.05
N GLN A 39 -9.41 -2.46 4.51
CA GLN A 39 -9.45 -3.83 5.02
C GLN A 39 -9.04 -4.84 3.95
N ALA A 40 -9.42 -4.59 2.68
CA ALA A 40 -9.02 -5.47 1.59
C ALA A 40 -7.50 -5.55 1.45
N ILE A 41 -6.82 -4.42 1.59
CA ILE A 41 -5.35 -4.39 1.52
C ILE A 41 -4.75 -5.11 2.72
N ILE A 42 -5.26 -4.85 3.92
CA ILE A 42 -4.78 -5.54 5.13
C ILE A 42 -4.93 -7.05 4.96
N HIS A 43 -6.09 -7.53 4.50
CA HIS A 43 -6.33 -8.95 4.30
C HIS A 43 -5.35 -9.56 3.29
N GLU A 44 -5.07 -8.85 2.20
CA GLU A 44 -4.12 -9.33 1.20
C GLU A 44 -2.72 -9.43 1.78
N VAL A 45 -2.28 -8.44 2.57
CA VAL A 45 -0.98 -8.48 3.23
C VAL A 45 -0.89 -9.70 4.15
N LEU A 46 -1.90 -9.89 5.00
CA LEU A 46 -1.90 -11.02 5.94
C LEU A 46 -1.92 -12.36 5.21
N ASP A 47 -2.71 -12.47 4.14
CA ASP A 47 -2.80 -13.69 3.36
C ASP A 47 -1.46 -14.05 2.72
N VAL A 48 -0.77 -13.09 2.13
CA VAL A 48 0.54 -13.33 1.51
C VAL A 48 1.58 -13.69 2.57
N LEU A 49 1.58 -13.01 3.72
CA LEU A 49 2.52 -13.33 4.80
C LEU A 49 2.30 -14.75 5.33
N ALA A 50 1.04 -15.18 5.43
CA ALA A 50 0.71 -16.54 5.88
C ALA A 50 1.15 -17.58 4.86
N ARG A 51 0.83 -17.37 3.58
CA ARG A 51 1.07 -18.37 2.53
C ARG A 51 2.52 -18.44 2.08
N LYS A 52 3.16 -17.30 1.90
CA LYS A 52 4.50 -17.23 1.29
C LYS A 52 5.63 -17.08 2.31
N PHE A 53 5.34 -16.60 3.50
CA PHE A 53 6.36 -16.34 4.52
C PHE A 53 6.11 -17.11 5.80
N ASP A 54 5.14 -18.02 5.75
CA ASP A 54 4.88 -18.97 6.83
C ASP A 54 4.66 -18.32 8.21
N ARG A 55 4.04 -17.13 8.21
CA ARG A 55 3.76 -16.40 9.45
C ARG A 55 2.59 -17.03 10.19
N ASN A 56 2.72 -17.18 11.50
CA ASN A 56 1.69 -17.80 12.33
C ASN A 56 0.60 -16.78 12.69
N PRO A 57 -0.58 -17.26 13.20
CA PRO A 57 -1.69 -16.36 13.54
C PRO A 57 -1.34 -15.24 14.52
N GLU A 58 -0.46 -15.50 15.47
CA GLU A 58 -0.05 -14.49 16.44
C GLU A 58 0.73 -13.37 15.79
N GLU A 59 1.67 -13.72 14.89
CA GLU A 59 2.43 -12.73 14.13
C GLU A 59 1.52 -11.92 13.21
N LEU A 60 0.55 -12.58 12.56
CA LEU A 60 -0.40 -11.90 11.68
C LEU A 60 -1.28 -10.92 12.47
N SER A 61 -1.68 -11.26 13.67
CA SER A 61 -2.44 -10.36 14.54
C SER A 61 -1.64 -9.09 14.85
N ARG A 62 -0.36 -9.25 15.12
CA ARG A 62 0.52 -8.10 15.39
C ARG A 62 0.66 -7.21 14.17
N VAL A 63 0.77 -7.79 12.98
CA VAL A 63 0.85 -7.04 11.73
C VAL A 63 -0.44 -6.26 11.50
N ALA A 64 -1.60 -6.88 11.71
CA ALA A 64 -2.89 -6.22 11.54
C ALA A 64 -3.02 -5.00 12.45
N VAL A 65 -2.63 -5.14 13.71
CA VAL A 65 -2.65 -4.02 14.66
C VAL A 65 -1.69 -2.92 14.22
N TYR A 66 -0.48 -3.30 13.87
CA TYR A 66 0.54 -2.36 13.41
C TYR A 66 0.06 -1.53 12.21
N LEU A 67 -0.50 -2.18 11.19
CA LEU A 67 -0.98 -1.49 10.00
C LEU A 67 -2.16 -0.56 10.32
N SER A 68 -3.06 -1.01 11.18
CA SER A 68 -4.23 -0.21 11.58
C SER A 68 -3.84 1.03 12.39
N GLU A 69 -2.74 0.97 13.11
CA GLU A 69 -2.24 2.11 13.88
C GLU A 69 -1.38 3.04 13.02
N LEU A 70 -0.62 2.47 12.09
CA LEU A 70 0.26 3.24 11.21
C LEU A 70 -0.51 4.08 10.20
N ALA A 71 -1.60 3.53 9.66
CA ALA A 71 -2.36 4.10 8.57
C ALA A 71 -3.80 4.41 8.98
N GLU A 72 -4.42 5.34 8.26
CA GLU A 72 -5.85 5.57 8.39
C GLU A 72 -6.58 4.48 7.61
N VAL A 73 -7.45 3.74 8.28
CA VAL A 73 -8.24 2.70 7.62
C VAL A 73 -9.48 3.34 7.00
N VAL A 74 -9.54 3.31 5.67
CA VAL A 74 -10.68 3.85 4.94
C VAL A 74 -11.57 2.72 4.43
N THR A 75 -12.84 3.01 4.21
CA THR A 75 -13.83 2.02 3.77
C THR A 75 -14.38 2.42 2.40
N PRO A 76 -13.82 1.86 1.31
CA PRO A 76 -14.33 2.13 -0.03
C PRO A 76 -15.78 1.64 -0.17
N ARG A 77 -16.62 2.44 -0.82
CA ARG A 77 -18.04 2.12 -1.04
C ARG A 77 -18.32 1.66 -2.46
N ARG A 78 -17.40 1.92 -3.39
CA ARG A 78 -17.56 1.54 -4.80
C ARG A 78 -16.57 0.48 -5.20
N ARG A 79 -17.04 -0.50 -5.95
CA ARG A 79 -16.20 -1.49 -6.61
C ARG A 79 -15.71 -0.92 -7.94
N LEU A 80 -14.42 -0.94 -8.17
CA LEU A 80 -13.82 -0.49 -9.42
C LEU A 80 -13.34 -1.69 -10.23
N LYS A 81 -13.43 -1.55 -11.55
CA LYS A 81 -12.92 -2.55 -12.49
C LYS A 81 -12.11 -1.82 -13.56
N VAL A 82 -10.98 -1.28 -13.15
CA VAL A 82 -10.09 -0.51 -14.02
C VAL A 82 -8.98 -1.39 -14.56
N LEU A 83 -8.44 -2.25 -13.69
CA LEU A 83 -7.34 -3.14 -14.04
C LEU A 83 -7.81 -4.58 -14.03
N ARG A 84 -7.06 -5.42 -14.74
CA ARG A 84 -7.39 -6.83 -14.90
C ARG A 84 -7.27 -7.60 -13.59
N ASP A 85 -6.25 -7.27 -12.80
CA ASP A 85 -5.98 -7.93 -11.54
C ASP A 85 -6.84 -7.32 -10.43
N GLU A 86 -7.68 -8.11 -9.80
CA GLU A 86 -8.62 -7.64 -8.78
C GLU A 86 -7.95 -6.98 -7.57
N PRO A 87 -6.84 -7.52 -7.01
CA PRO A 87 -6.15 -6.83 -5.93
C PRO A 87 -5.70 -5.42 -6.28
N ASP A 88 -5.31 -5.18 -7.54
CA ASP A 88 -4.93 -3.84 -7.99
C ASP A 88 -6.11 -2.87 -7.93
N ASN A 89 -7.30 -3.36 -8.25
CA ASN A 89 -8.50 -2.53 -8.16
C ASN A 89 -8.81 -2.13 -6.72
N ARG A 90 -8.49 -2.99 -5.76
CA ARG A 90 -8.65 -2.66 -4.33
C ARG A 90 -7.74 -1.52 -3.91
N ILE A 91 -6.54 -1.44 -4.51
CA ILE A 91 -5.61 -0.33 -4.28
C ILE A 91 -6.21 0.97 -4.82
N LEU A 92 -6.75 0.94 -6.04
CA LEU A 92 -7.38 2.13 -6.65
C LEU A 92 -8.58 2.60 -5.83
N GLU A 93 -9.40 1.67 -5.35
CA GLU A 93 -10.57 1.99 -4.52
C GLU A 93 -10.16 2.71 -3.23
N CYS A 94 -9.12 2.21 -2.59
CA CYS A 94 -8.60 2.80 -1.37
C CYS A 94 -8.09 4.22 -1.63
N ALA A 95 -7.30 4.40 -2.68
CA ALA A 95 -6.73 5.69 -3.03
C ALA A 95 -7.80 6.72 -3.38
N ALA A 96 -8.82 6.32 -4.15
CA ALA A 96 -9.91 7.21 -4.51
C ALA A 96 -10.72 7.62 -3.27
N THR A 97 -11.03 6.68 -2.40
CA THR A 97 -11.77 6.94 -1.17
C THR A 97 -11.01 7.86 -0.23
N ALA A 98 -9.71 7.62 -0.09
CA ALA A 98 -8.84 8.41 0.79
C ALA A 98 -8.48 9.77 0.19
N LYS A 99 -8.80 10.01 -1.08
CA LYS A 99 -8.35 11.19 -1.83
C LYS A 99 -6.83 11.30 -1.76
N ALA A 100 -6.16 10.20 -2.01
CA ALA A 100 -4.70 10.14 -1.98
C ALA A 100 -4.11 10.95 -3.14
N GLU A 101 -2.90 11.43 -2.94
CA GLU A 101 -2.16 12.14 -3.97
C GLU A 101 -1.29 11.18 -4.78
N VAL A 102 -0.89 10.06 -4.15
CA VAL A 102 0.03 9.11 -4.77
C VAL A 102 -0.29 7.67 -4.36
N ILE A 103 -0.08 6.77 -5.33
CA ILE A 103 -0.05 5.32 -5.08
C ILE A 103 1.39 4.87 -5.34
N VAL A 104 1.96 4.13 -4.40
CA VAL A 104 3.31 3.56 -4.55
C VAL A 104 3.18 2.07 -4.81
N THR A 105 3.76 1.60 -5.91
CA THR A 105 3.62 0.22 -6.36
C THR A 105 4.84 -0.27 -7.12
N GLY A 106 5.03 -1.58 -7.17
CA GLY A 106 5.99 -2.22 -8.06
C GLY A 106 5.31 -2.99 -9.20
N ASP A 107 3.98 -2.97 -9.23
CA ASP A 107 3.22 -3.70 -10.24
C ASP A 107 3.27 -3.01 -11.59
N GLN A 108 3.63 -3.77 -12.65
CA GLN A 108 3.81 -3.20 -13.97
C GLN A 108 2.51 -2.64 -14.57
N ALA A 109 1.39 -3.31 -14.36
CA ALA A 109 0.12 -2.84 -14.89
C ALA A 109 -0.31 -1.53 -14.23
N MET A 110 -0.10 -1.41 -12.92
CA MET A 110 -0.36 -0.18 -12.19
C MET A 110 0.54 0.95 -12.67
N LEU A 111 1.83 0.68 -12.79
CA LEU A 111 2.80 1.68 -13.27
C LEU A 111 2.50 2.12 -14.70
N ALA A 112 2.05 1.19 -15.55
CA ALA A 112 1.66 1.50 -16.92
C ALA A 112 0.45 2.43 -16.97
N LEU A 113 -0.46 2.34 -16.00
CA LEU A 113 -1.59 3.25 -15.89
C LEU A 113 -1.12 4.69 -15.62
N GLY A 114 -0.07 4.85 -14.81
CA GLY A 114 0.62 6.13 -14.57
C GLY A 114 -0.13 7.12 -13.69
N GLU A 115 -1.43 7.23 -13.89
CA GLU A 115 -2.29 8.15 -13.13
C GLU A 115 -3.72 7.62 -13.16
N TYR A 116 -4.45 7.87 -12.09
CA TYR A 116 -5.87 7.52 -12.03
C TYR A 116 -6.62 8.63 -11.29
N ARG A 117 -7.48 9.34 -12.01
CA ARG A 117 -8.31 10.44 -11.44
C ARG A 117 -7.48 11.45 -10.65
N GLY A 118 -6.35 11.84 -11.20
CA GLY A 118 -5.46 12.81 -10.57
C GLY A 118 -4.53 12.20 -9.51
N ILE A 119 -4.63 10.91 -9.21
CA ILE A 119 -3.75 10.22 -8.28
C ILE A 119 -2.54 9.71 -9.08
N ARG A 120 -1.35 10.14 -8.71
CA ARG A 120 -0.13 9.73 -9.39
C ARG A 120 0.28 8.34 -8.94
N ILE A 121 0.74 7.53 -9.88
CA ILE A 121 1.19 6.17 -9.60
C ILE A 121 2.70 6.12 -9.80
N LEU A 122 3.44 5.86 -8.73
CA LEU A 122 4.90 5.91 -8.73
C LEU A 122 5.50 4.60 -8.25
N SER A 123 6.70 4.31 -8.75
CA SER A 123 7.52 3.24 -8.19
C SER A 123 8.05 3.68 -6.83
N LEU A 124 8.47 2.72 -6.03
CA LEU A 124 9.07 3.00 -4.74
C LEU A 124 10.35 3.84 -4.89
N LYS A 125 11.14 3.54 -5.92
CA LYS A 125 12.35 4.30 -6.22
C LYS A 125 12.03 5.78 -6.46
N ASP A 126 11.07 6.05 -7.33
CA ASP A 126 10.69 7.43 -7.67
C ASP A 126 10.06 8.14 -6.49
N PHE A 127 9.24 7.43 -5.73
CA PHE A 127 8.64 7.99 -4.52
C PHE A 127 9.70 8.45 -3.52
N LEU A 128 10.68 7.59 -3.24
CA LEU A 128 11.74 7.91 -2.28
C LEU A 128 12.70 8.98 -2.80
N ALA A 129 12.82 9.11 -4.12
CA ALA A 129 13.63 10.16 -4.74
C ALA A 129 12.94 11.52 -4.74
N GLY A 130 11.65 11.58 -4.34
CA GLY A 130 10.91 12.83 -4.28
C GLY A 130 10.53 13.37 -5.64
N VAL A 131 10.30 12.51 -6.64
CA VAL A 131 9.92 12.94 -8.01
C VAL A 131 8.44 13.28 -8.12
N PHE A 132 7.88 13.87 -7.12
CA PHE A 132 6.49 14.33 -7.14
C PHE A 132 6.43 15.71 -6.51
N PRO A 133 5.50 16.56 -6.94
CA PRO A 133 5.39 17.91 -6.40
C PRO A 133 5.09 17.91 -4.91
#